data_2571c947335f54db8ff80422c4082558
#
_entry.id   2571c947335f54db8ff80422c4082558
#
_cell.length_a   1.000
_cell.length_b   1.000
_cell.length_c   1.000
_cell.angle_alpha   90.00
_cell.angle_beta   90.00
_cell.angle_gamma   90.00
#
_symmetry.space_group_name_H-M   'P 1'
#
loop_
_entity.id
_entity.type
_entity.pdbx_description
1 polymer ?
#
loop_
_entity_poly.entity_id
_entity_poly.type
_entity_poly.pdbx_seq_one_letter_code
_entity_poly.pdbx_strand_id
1 'polypeptide(L)'
;MGSHILHDPKLNRTEERCGLCLQPAAMCPIYVTKGRGAQGRCKVDITKSKCPNLVRFNYKNASESSEKSPCSNVPVNCPFCPLGSPAVWTYNLEAHFRGHHRLTSRAQFPMPIEQSQSEKDGMKRIWKSRLKYRKSYYSRNMRRAPQLAVSEAHRSGLPTMYVLIHGRFGQLPVVAHTFI
;
A
#
# COMPACT_ATOMS: atom_id res chain seq x y z
N MET A 1 -3.24 0.62 3.97
CA MET A 1 -2.20 -0.27 3.41
C MET A 1 -1.44 -1.04 4.50
N GLY A 2 -1.01 -0.43 5.60
CA GLY A 2 -0.27 -1.12 6.67
C GLY A 2 -0.92 -2.41 7.18
N SER A 3 -2.25 -2.44 7.35
CA SER A 3 -2.96 -3.67 7.77
C SER A 3 -2.85 -4.81 6.75
N HIS A 4 -2.73 -4.52 5.45
CA HIS A 4 -2.45 -5.53 4.43
C HIS A 4 -1.04 -6.08 4.56
N ILE A 5 -0.03 -5.22 4.74
CA ILE A 5 1.36 -5.68 4.93
C ILE A 5 1.47 -6.63 6.11
N LEU A 6 0.80 -6.32 7.22
CA LEU A 6 0.89 -7.12 8.46
C LEU A 6 -0.01 -8.36 8.47
N HIS A 7 -1.16 -8.34 7.81
CA HIS A 7 -2.21 -9.35 8.03
C HIS A 7 -2.77 -10.01 6.78
N ASP A 8 -2.42 -9.55 5.56
CA ASP A 8 -2.90 -10.19 4.34
C ASP A 8 -2.13 -11.50 4.08
N PRO A 9 -2.78 -12.66 4.12
CA PRO A 9 -2.11 -13.94 3.87
C PRO A 9 -1.70 -14.12 2.40
N LYS A 10 -2.23 -13.30 1.50
CA LYS A 10 -1.90 -13.34 0.06
C LYS A 10 -0.62 -12.57 -0.26
N LEU A 11 -0.14 -11.72 0.63
CA LEU A 11 1.09 -10.98 0.43
C LEU A 11 2.30 -11.79 0.90
N ASN A 12 3.30 -11.87 0.04
CA ASN A 12 4.58 -12.47 0.42
C ASN A 12 5.30 -11.55 1.41
N ARG A 13 5.53 -12.04 2.63
CA ARG A 13 6.18 -11.30 3.72
C ARG A 13 7.70 -11.26 3.62
N THR A 14 8.29 -11.98 2.70
CA THR A 14 9.73 -11.92 2.43
C THR A 14 10.07 -10.80 1.46
N GLU A 15 9.08 -10.24 0.78
CA GLU A 15 9.25 -9.14 -0.15
C GLU A 15 8.89 -7.81 0.50
N GLU A 16 9.71 -6.80 0.21
CA GLU A 16 9.43 -5.44 0.59
C GLU A 16 8.30 -4.86 -0.27
N ARG A 17 7.25 -4.36 0.38
CA ARG A 17 6.07 -3.78 -0.28
C ARG A 17 5.97 -2.28 -0.04
N CYS A 18 5.56 -1.54 -1.06
CA CYS A 18 5.28 -0.11 -0.90
C CYS A 18 4.14 0.10 0.12
N GLY A 19 4.37 0.92 1.14
CA GLY A 19 3.37 1.21 2.18
C GLY A 19 2.15 1.98 1.69
N LEU A 20 2.16 2.50 0.45
CA LEU A 20 1.06 3.27 -0.14
C LEU A 20 0.25 2.51 -1.19
N CYS A 21 0.87 1.64 -2.00
CA CYS A 21 0.20 0.96 -3.11
C CYS A 21 0.32 -0.56 -3.09
N LEU A 22 1.14 -1.14 -2.17
CA LEU A 22 1.42 -2.58 -2.02
C LEU A 22 2.20 -3.21 -3.20
N GLN A 23 2.60 -2.44 -4.19
CA GLN A 23 3.51 -2.92 -5.22
C GLN A 23 4.87 -3.26 -4.63
N PRO A 24 5.69 -4.11 -5.27
CA PRO A 24 7.07 -4.34 -4.85
C PRO A 24 7.83 -3.02 -4.65
N ALA A 25 8.59 -2.89 -3.57
CA ALA A 25 9.29 -1.64 -3.24
C ALA A 25 10.27 -1.20 -4.34
N ALA A 26 10.86 -2.13 -5.05
CA ALA A 26 11.74 -1.85 -6.19
C ALA A 26 11.03 -1.07 -7.32
N MET A 27 9.72 -1.29 -7.52
CA MET A 27 8.93 -0.56 -8.52
C MET A 27 8.44 0.80 -8.02
N CYS A 28 8.45 1.01 -6.71
CA CYS A 28 7.97 2.22 -6.04
C CYS A 28 9.04 2.78 -5.09
N PRO A 29 10.24 3.16 -5.57
CA PRO A 29 11.27 3.70 -4.70
C PRO A 29 10.79 4.99 -4.04
N ILE A 30 10.92 5.05 -2.73
CA ILE A 30 10.60 6.22 -1.90
C ILE A 30 11.91 6.76 -1.33
N TYR A 31 12.08 8.06 -1.35
CA TYR A 31 13.25 8.72 -0.80
C TYR A 31 12.85 9.65 0.35
N VAL A 32 13.67 9.65 1.40
CA VAL A 32 13.48 10.49 2.58
C VAL A 32 14.67 11.42 2.73
N THR A 33 14.38 12.69 2.91
CA THR A 33 15.36 13.71 3.23
C THR A 33 15.24 14.14 4.69
N LYS A 34 16.36 14.32 5.35
CA LYS A 34 16.41 14.89 6.71
C LYS A 34 16.65 16.39 6.59
N GLY A 35 15.85 17.20 7.26
CA GLY A 35 16.05 18.64 7.35
C GLY A 35 17.40 18.97 8.03
N ARG A 36 17.86 20.21 7.86
CA ARG A 36 19.11 20.68 8.46
C ARG A 36 19.06 20.68 9.99
N GLY A 37 20.19 20.38 10.63
CA GLY A 37 20.37 20.37 12.09
C GLY A 37 20.07 19.02 12.77
N ALA A 38 20.45 18.91 14.04
CA ALA A 38 20.30 17.68 14.83
C ALA A 38 18.83 17.22 14.98
N GLN A 39 17.89 18.18 14.99
CA GLN A 39 16.43 17.94 15.05
C GLN A 39 15.74 18.06 13.70
N GLY A 40 16.49 17.98 12.58
CA GLY A 40 15.93 18.10 11.24
C GLY A 40 14.79 17.11 11.01
N ARG A 41 13.60 17.63 10.66
CA ARG A 41 12.40 16.82 10.40
C ARG A 41 12.59 16.00 9.14
N CYS A 42 12.31 14.70 9.22
CA CYS A 42 12.26 13.86 8.05
C CYS A 42 11.08 14.24 7.16
N LYS A 43 11.31 14.21 5.85
CA LYS A 43 10.30 14.48 4.82
C LYS A 43 10.48 13.49 3.68
N VAL A 44 9.38 13.06 3.07
CA VAL A 44 9.44 12.32 1.82
C VAL A 44 9.80 13.27 0.69
N ASP A 45 10.79 12.89 -0.09
CA ASP A 45 11.18 13.59 -1.31
C ASP A 45 10.23 13.20 -2.45
N ILE A 46 9.25 14.06 -2.72
CA ILE A 46 8.22 13.79 -3.72
C ILE A 46 8.80 13.81 -5.14
N THR A 47 9.86 14.57 -5.37
CA THR A 47 10.44 14.72 -6.72
C THR A 47 11.22 13.47 -7.14
N LYS A 48 11.88 12.82 -6.19
CA LYS A 48 12.66 11.60 -6.43
C LYS A 48 11.83 10.33 -6.29
N SER A 49 10.78 10.35 -5.48
CA SER A 49 9.97 9.17 -5.19
C SER A 49 8.99 8.84 -6.32
N LYS A 50 8.82 7.54 -6.61
CA LYS A 50 8.02 7.06 -7.75
C LYS A 50 6.87 6.16 -7.28
N CYS A 51 5.91 6.69 -6.57
CA CYS A 51 4.71 5.93 -6.23
C CYS A 51 3.46 6.66 -6.74
N PRO A 52 2.55 6.00 -7.49
CA PRO A 52 1.34 6.63 -8.02
C PRO A 52 0.39 7.11 -6.91
N ASN A 53 0.48 6.50 -5.73
CA ASN A 53 -0.33 6.87 -4.56
C ASN A 53 0.43 7.79 -3.59
N LEU A 54 1.52 8.43 -4.06
CA LEU A 54 2.29 9.32 -3.20
C LEU A 54 1.50 10.58 -2.89
N VAL A 55 1.32 10.84 -1.60
CA VAL A 55 0.67 12.04 -1.07
C VAL A 55 1.59 12.72 -0.05
N ARG A 56 1.43 14.01 0.12
CA ARG A 56 2.10 14.73 1.21
C ARG A 56 1.46 14.35 2.53
N PHE A 57 2.25 13.99 3.51
CA PHE A 57 1.80 13.71 4.87
C PHE A 57 2.76 14.27 5.91
N ASN A 58 2.28 14.49 7.11
CA ASN A 58 3.12 14.89 8.23
C ASN A 58 3.87 13.64 8.74
N TYR A 59 5.18 13.61 8.49
CA TYR A 59 6.02 12.46 8.83
C TYR A 59 5.98 12.13 10.32
N LYS A 60 6.07 13.14 11.19
CA LYS A 60 6.05 12.95 12.65
C LYS A 60 4.73 12.28 13.07
N ASN A 61 3.59 12.84 12.67
CA ASN A 61 2.29 12.27 13.03
C ASN A 61 2.08 10.87 12.47
N ALA A 62 2.61 10.60 11.27
CA ALA A 62 2.49 9.28 10.64
C ALA A 62 3.42 8.23 11.26
N SER A 63 4.51 8.62 11.93
CA SER A 63 5.43 7.72 12.62
C SER A 63 5.00 7.34 14.03
N GLU A 64 3.97 8.00 14.57
CA GLU A 64 3.46 7.76 15.92
C GLU A 64 2.17 6.93 15.84
N SER A 65 2.17 5.78 16.51
CA SER A 65 0.97 4.96 16.68
C SER A 65 0.09 5.53 17.78
N SER A 66 -1.21 5.61 17.55
CA SER A 66 -2.21 6.02 18.55
C SER A 66 -3.46 5.15 18.43
N GLU A 67 -4.35 5.21 19.42
CA GLU A 67 -5.60 4.45 19.42
C GLU A 67 -6.48 4.76 18.19
N LYS A 68 -6.53 6.04 17.78
CA LYS A 68 -7.31 6.50 16.62
C LYS A 68 -6.59 6.25 15.29
N SER A 69 -5.27 6.23 15.30
CA SER A 69 -4.41 5.99 14.13
C SER A 69 -3.29 5.01 14.50
N PRO A 70 -3.58 3.71 14.57
CA PRO A 70 -2.61 2.72 15.05
C PRO A 70 -1.45 2.43 14.10
N CYS A 71 -1.46 3.00 12.89
CA CYS A 71 -0.43 2.73 11.88
C CYS A 71 0.74 3.71 12.02
N SER A 72 1.95 3.21 12.33
CA SER A 72 3.21 3.98 12.32
C SER A 72 4.09 3.70 11.11
N ASN A 73 3.53 3.10 10.05
CA ASN A 73 4.29 2.70 8.86
C ASN A 73 4.75 3.90 8.03
N VAL A 74 5.99 4.33 8.23
CA VAL A 74 6.65 5.41 7.49
C VAL A 74 7.92 4.90 6.80
N PRO A 75 8.36 5.53 5.69
CA PRO A 75 9.61 5.18 5.06
C PRO A 75 10.80 5.72 5.87
N VAL A 76 11.80 4.90 6.15
CA VAL A 76 13.02 5.25 6.89
C VAL A 76 14.27 4.90 6.10
N ASN A 77 15.34 5.68 6.25
CA ASN A 77 16.62 5.34 5.65
C ASN A 77 17.29 4.24 6.49
N CYS A 78 17.65 3.13 5.84
CA CYS A 78 18.44 2.09 6.50
C CYS A 78 19.88 2.57 6.68
N PRO A 79 20.45 2.57 7.90
CA PRO A 79 21.81 3.03 8.14
C PRO A 79 22.89 2.10 7.57
N PHE A 80 22.53 0.86 7.23
CA PHE A 80 23.44 -0.14 6.67
C PHE A 80 23.42 -0.17 5.14
N CYS A 81 22.45 0.48 4.51
CA CYS A 81 22.42 0.65 3.07
C CYS A 81 23.32 1.81 2.62
N PRO A 82 23.82 1.79 1.38
CA PRO A 82 24.55 2.92 0.81
C PRO A 82 23.78 4.23 0.89
N LEU A 83 24.48 5.34 1.05
CA LEU A 83 23.87 6.67 1.05
C LEU A 83 23.10 6.90 -0.27
N GLY A 84 21.90 7.43 -0.16
CA GLY A 84 21.05 7.69 -1.33
C GLY A 84 20.22 6.48 -1.79
N SER A 85 20.32 5.34 -1.09
CA SER A 85 19.40 4.22 -1.32
C SER A 85 17.95 4.61 -1.04
N PRO A 86 16.96 3.98 -1.71
CA PRO A 86 15.56 4.14 -1.38
C PRO A 86 15.29 3.82 0.09
N ALA A 87 14.37 4.56 0.69
CA ALA A 87 13.92 4.33 2.05
C ALA A 87 13.06 3.07 2.15
N VAL A 88 13.16 2.38 3.28
CA VAL A 88 12.41 1.17 3.60
C VAL A 88 11.22 1.52 4.48
N TRP A 89 10.04 1.00 4.20
CA TRP A 89 8.88 1.15 5.07
C TRP A 89 9.07 0.39 6.38
N THR A 90 8.73 0.98 7.51
CA THR A 90 9.00 0.39 8.84
C THR A 90 8.44 -1.02 8.99
N TYR A 91 7.29 -1.33 8.39
CA TYR A 91 6.72 -2.68 8.43
C TYR A 91 7.45 -3.71 7.56
N ASN A 92 8.34 -3.26 6.68
CA ASN A 92 9.18 -4.13 5.85
C ASN A 92 10.60 -4.31 6.43
N LEU A 93 10.96 -3.62 7.51
CA LEU A 93 12.32 -3.67 8.06
C LEU A 93 12.78 -5.10 8.33
N GLU A 94 11.89 -5.96 8.83
CA GLU A 94 12.20 -7.37 9.06
C GLU A 94 12.57 -8.11 7.76
N ALA A 95 11.80 -7.89 6.68
CA ALA A 95 12.07 -8.49 5.38
C ALA A 95 13.36 -7.92 4.77
N HIS A 96 13.55 -6.59 4.90
CA HIS A 96 14.73 -5.89 4.45
C HIS A 96 16.01 -6.43 5.11
N PHE A 97 16.01 -6.56 6.43
CA PHE A 97 17.17 -7.12 7.15
C PHE A 97 17.47 -8.56 6.72
N ARG A 98 16.45 -9.39 6.59
CA ARG A 98 16.64 -10.77 6.11
C ARG A 98 17.18 -10.85 4.68
N GLY A 99 16.73 -9.95 3.82
CA GLY A 99 17.16 -9.92 2.41
C GLY A 99 18.55 -9.33 2.20
N HIS A 100 18.83 -8.18 2.84
CA HIS A 100 19.98 -7.35 2.50
C HIS A 100 21.08 -7.32 3.58
N HIS A 101 20.74 -7.62 4.84
CA HIS A 101 21.67 -7.46 5.98
C HIS A 101 21.75 -8.69 6.86
N ARG A 102 21.82 -9.89 6.28
CA ARG A 102 21.80 -11.18 6.99
C ARG A 102 22.88 -11.32 8.05
N LEU A 103 24.05 -10.71 7.84
CA LEU A 103 25.22 -10.80 8.72
C LEU A 103 25.27 -9.65 9.74
N THR A 104 24.37 -8.68 9.65
CA THR A 104 24.36 -7.53 10.56
C THR A 104 23.47 -7.81 11.76
N SER A 105 23.98 -7.50 12.96
CA SER A 105 23.20 -7.66 14.18
C SER A 105 22.02 -6.66 14.21
N ARG A 106 20.81 -7.14 14.45
CA ARG A 106 19.62 -6.31 14.66
C ARG A 106 19.76 -5.34 15.83
N ALA A 107 20.54 -5.70 16.84
CA ALA A 107 20.79 -4.86 18.01
C ALA A 107 21.50 -3.55 17.66
N GLN A 108 22.17 -3.47 16.52
CA GLN A 108 22.85 -2.27 16.04
C GLN A 108 21.89 -1.30 15.31
N PHE A 109 20.64 -1.70 15.06
CA PHE A 109 19.67 -0.81 14.43
C PHE A 109 19.10 0.18 15.45
N PRO A 110 19.17 1.50 15.20
CA PRO A 110 18.84 2.52 16.20
C PRO A 110 17.32 2.69 16.44
N MET A 111 16.49 1.98 15.69
CA MET A 111 15.04 2.07 15.79
C MET A 111 14.41 0.69 16.06
N PRO A 112 13.27 0.62 16.76
CA PRO A 112 12.54 -0.64 16.90
C PRO A 112 12.13 -1.18 15.54
N ILE A 113 12.50 -2.43 15.24
CA ILE A 113 12.06 -3.11 14.02
C ILE A 113 10.65 -3.67 14.22
N GLU A 114 10.32 -4.03 15.45
CA GLU A 114 9.04 -4.61 15.79
C GLU A 114 8.02 -3.53 16.20
N GLN A 115 6.79 -3.70 15.74
CA GLN A 115 5.66 -2.88 16.15
C GLN A 115 5.23 -3.23 17.57
N SER A 116 4.73 -2.24 18.30
CA SER A 116 4.15 -2.46 19.63
C SER A 116 2.94 -3.41 19.57
N GLN A 117 2.64 -4.09 20.67
CA GLN A 117 1.47 -5.00 20.70
C GLN A 117 0.17 -4.24 20.46
N SER A 118 0.02 -3.03 21.01
CA SER A 118 -1.16 -2.18 20.80
C SER A 118 -1.35 -1.80 19.32
N GLU A 119 -0.26 -1.52 18.60
CA GLU A 119 -0.29 -1.25 17.17
C GLU A 119 -0.69 -2.49 16.37
N LYS A 120 -0.09 -3.66 16.67
CA LYS A 120 -0.45 -4.95 16.04
C LYS A 120 -1.94 -5.25 16.21
N ASP A 121 -2.48 -5.05 17.40
CA ASP A 121 -3.91 -5.28 17.69
C ASP A 121 -4.81 -4.27 17.00
N GLY A 122 -4.41 -2.99 16.97
CA GLY A 122 -5.10 -1.95 16.21
C GLY A 122 -5.17 -2.27 14.72
N MET A 123 -4.04 -2.65 14.13
CA MET A 123 -3.96 -3.02 12.72
C MET A 123 -4.76 -4.29 12.40
N LYS A 124 -4.81 -5.27 13.32
CA LYS A 124 -5.64 -6.46 13.20
C LYS A 124 -7.14 -6.13 13.23
N ARG A 125 -7.57 -5.18 14.08
CA ARG A 125 -8.96 -4.68 14.07
C ARG A 125 -9.31 -4.04 12.73
N ILE A 126 -8.45 -3.17 12.18
CA ILE A 126 -8.64 -2.55 10.87
C ILE A 126 -8.74 -3.62 9.78
N TRP A 127 -7.86 -4.61 9.80
CA TRP A 127 -7.89 -5.72 8.85
C TRP A 127 -9.21 -6.49 8.87
N LYS A 128 -9.70 -6.84 10.07
CA LYS A 128 -10.98 -7.56 10.23
C LYS A 128 -12.17 -6.73 9.75
N SER A 129 -12.16 -5.42 9.97
CA SER A 129 -13.28 -4.52 9.61
C SER A 129 -13.27 -4.07 8.14
N ARG A 130 -12.19 -4.30 7.37
CA ARG A 130 -12.03 -3.80 6.00
C ARG A 130 -13.18 -4.14 5.05
N LEU A 131 -13.76 -5.31 5.19
CA LEU A 131 -14.88 -5.76 4.35
C LEU A 131 -16.19 -5.02 4.66
N LYS A 132 -16.40 -4.63 5.93
CA LYS A 132 -17.55 -3.83 6.34
C LYS A 132 -17.48 -2.44 5.71
N TYR A 133 -16.31 -1.80 5.75
CA TYR A 133 -16.10 -0.49 5.13
C TYR A 133 -16.25 -0.54 3.61
N ARG A 134 -15.75 -1.57 2.95
CA ARG A 134 -15.90 -1.76 1.52
C ARG A 134 -17.38 -1.85 1.12
N LYS A 135 -18.19 -2.66 1.82
CA LYS A 135 -19.63 -2.77 1.56
C LYS A 135 -20.35 -1.44 1.74
N SER A 136 -20.06 -0.71 2.83
CA SER A 136 -20.66 0.60 3.10
C SER A 136 -20.29 1.65 2.04
N TYR A 137 -19.03 1.69 1.60
CA TYR A 137 -18.58 2.62 0.57
C TYR A 137 -19.28 2.39 -0.76
N TYR A 138 -19.35 1.15 -1.24
CA TYR A 138 -20.04 0.80 -2.48
C TYR A 138 -21.54 1.09 -2.39
N SER A 139 -22.19 0.76 -1.27
CA SER A 139 -23.60 1.03 -1.07
C SER A 139 -23.94 2.53 -1.10
N ARG A 140 -23.09 3.38 -0.49
CA ARG A 140 -23.27 4.84 -0.51
C ARG A 140 -23.03 5.44 -1.89
N ASN A 141 -22.01 4.98 -2.60
CA ASN A 141 -21.67 5.52 -3.91
C ASN A 141 -22.65 5.05 -5.00
N MET A 142 -23.15 3.82 -4.93
CA MET A 142 -24.21 3.38 -5.84
C MET A 142 -25.51 4.17 -5.67
N ARG A 143 -25.84 4.60 -4.44
CA ARG A 143 -27.02 5.48 -4.20
C ARG A 143 -26.79 6.91 -4.67
N ARG A 144 -25.56 7.36 -4.84
CA ARG A 144 -25.18 8.69 -5.31
C ARG A 144 -24.82 8.74 -6.81
N ALA A 145 -24.62 7.59 -7.45
CA ALA A 145 -24.40 7.55 -8.88
C ALA A 145 -25.69 8.11 -9.55
N PRO A 146 -25.60 9.17 -10.36
CA PRO A 146 -26.74 9.61 -11.12
C PRO A 146 -27.21 8.42 -11.95
N GLN A 147 -28.49 8.06 -11.83
CA GLN A 147 -29.11 7.11 -12.74
C GLN A 147 -29.00 7.75 -14.11
N LEU A 148 -28.09 7.23 -14.93
CA LEU A 148 -28.04 7.61 -16.34
C LEU A 148 -29.40 7.20 -16.93
N ALA A 149 -30.26 8.19 -17.14
CA ALA A 149 -31.50 8.01 -17.90
C ALA A 149 -31.07 7.65 -19.30
N VAL A 150 -31.03 6.36 -19.61
CA VAL A 150 -30.85 5.88 -20.98
C VAL A 150 -32.12 6.25 -21.72
N SER A 151 -32.02 7.19 -22.64
CA SER A 151 -33.17 7.57 -23.50
C SER A 151 -33.73 6.34 -24.23
N GLU A 152 -35.03 6.27 -24.41
CA GLU A 152 -35.69 5.15 -25.09
C GLU A 152 -35.10 4.85 -26.47
N ALA A 153 -34.58 5.87 -27.16
CA ALA A 153 -33.86 5.73 -28.42
C ALA A 153 -32.61 4.84 -28.35
N HIS A 154 -31.99 4.72 -27.17
CA HIS A 154 -30.81 3.85 -26.94
C HIS A 154 -31.21 2.44 -26.49
N ARG A 155 -32.44 2.22 -26.04
CA ARG A 155 -32.93 0.89 -25.65
C ARG A 155 -33.24 -0.03 -26.82
N SER A 156 -33.68 0.52 -27.95
CA SER A 156 -34.07 -0.23 -29.14
C SER A 156 -32.92 -0.68 -30.03
N GLY A 157 -31.67 -0.21 -29.75
CA GLY A 157 -30.51 -0.48 -30.61
C GLY A 157 -29.43 -1.38 -30.00
N LEU A 158 -29.60 -1.83 -28.76
CA LEU A 158 -28.59 -2.71 -28.13
C LEU A 158 -28.91 -4.18 -28.48
N PRO A 159 -28.03 -4.87 -29.22
CA PRO A 159 -28.19 -6.30 -29.43
C PRO A 159 -28.05 -7.00 -28.06
N THR A 160 -28.80 -8.08 -27.89
CA THR A 160 -28.98 -8.91 -26.68
C THR A 160 -27.68 -9.46 -26.04
N MET A 161 -26.50 -9.00 -26.46
CA MET A 161 -25.21 -9.48 -26.01
C MET A 161 -24.69 -8.86 -24.70
N TYR A 162 -25.38 -7.88 -24.10
CA TYR A 162 -24.90 -7.20 -22.89
C TYR A 162 -25.41 -7.78 -21.55
N VAL A 163 -26.15 -8.87 -21.57
CA VAL A 163 -26.70 -9.51 -20.35
C VAL A 163 -25.72 -10.47 -19.69
N LEU A 164 -24.52 -10.73 -20.25
CA LEU A 164 -23.57 -11.76 -19.74
C LEU A 164 -22.34 -11.23 -18.99
N ILE A 165 -22.28 -9.95 -18.59
CA ILE A 165 -21.14 -9.44 -17.82
C ILE A 165 -21.48 -9.23 -16.32
N HIS A 166 -22.22 -10.16 -15.73
CA HIS A 166 -22.36 -10.26 -14.27
C HIS A 166 -22.11 -11.68 -13.76
N GLY A 167 -21.09 -12.34 -14.31
CA GLY A 167 -20.70 -13.66 -13.87
C GLY A 167 -19.20 -13.90 -13.98
N ARG A 168 -18.52 -13.87 -12.84
CA ARG A 168 -17.20 -14.48 -12.57
C ARG A 168 -15.97 -13.85 -13.24
N PHE A 169 -15.20 -13.17 -12.44
CA PHE A 169 -13.75 -13.08 -12.62
C PHE A 169 -13.15 -14.50 -12.68
N GLY A 170 -12.65 -14.87 -13.83
CA GLY A 170 -11.95 -16.12 -14.03
C GLY A 170 -11.71 -16.38 -15.52
N GLN A 171 -10.47 -16.22 -15.95
CA GLN A 171 -9.86 -16.61 -17.23
C GLN A 171 -10.02 -15.60 -18.39
N LEU A 172 -8.88 -14.95 -18.67
CA LEU A 172 -8.64 -14.28 -19.97
C LEU A 172 -8.43 -15.35 -21.04
N PRO A 173 -9.04 -15.20 -22.23
CA PRO A 173 -8.74 -16.07 -23.35
C PRO A 173 -7.35 -15.72 -23.94
N VAL A 174 -6.53 -16.75 -24.10
CA VAL A 174 -5.28 -16.68 -24.88
C VAL A 174 -5.67 -16.52 -26.34
N VAL A 175 -5.33 -15.38 -26.93
CA VAL A 175 -5.46 -15.18 -28.37
C VAL A 175 -4.23 -15.80 -29.03
N ALA A 176 -4.40 -16.92 -29.71
CA ALA A 176 -3.41 -17.50 -30.57
C ALA A 176 -3.33 -16.67 -31.87
N HIS A 177 -2.22 -15.98 -32.08
CA HIS A 177 -1.88 -15.42 -33.39
C HIS A 177 -1.29 -16.51 -34.28
N THR A 178 -2.07 -16.92 -35.27
CA THR A 178 -1.55 -17.71 -36.40
C THR A 178 -1.05 -16.73 -37.45
N PHE A 179 0.25 -16.76 -37.73
CA PHE A 179 0.84 -16.10 -38.91
C PHE A 179 0.69 -17.01 -40.13
N ILE A 180 0.17 -16.45 -41.20
CA ILE A 180 0.42 -16.89 -42.57
C ILE A 180 1.20 -15.80 -43.26
#